data_52ceddfd7135f80a3b1ad4271a8d674d
#
_entry.id   52ceddfd7135f80a3b1ad4271a8d674d
#
_cell.length_a   1.000
_cell.length_b   1.000
_cell.length_c   1.000
_cell.angle_alpha   90.00
_cell.angle_beta   90.00
_cell.angle_gamma   90.00
#
_symmetry.space_group_name_H-M   'P 1'
#
loop_
_entity.id
_entity.type
_entity.pdbx_description
1 polymer ?
#
loop_
_entity_poly.entity_id
_entity_poly.type
_entity_poly.pdbx_seq_one_letter_code
_entity_poly.pdbx_strand_id
1 'polypeptide(L)'
;MKTLTIAVVAGALSLGLWSVASDRAPAVDPVTTNSVSAAAGTHSYSISNVMANTACLVERGDRISSRSERFTAGADCDAVWPRLSAARTWVNNGDGTVAVTDAQGEAILTVVDGDGLAYEAVEPADAMITMISTD
;
A
#
# COMPACT_ATOMS: atom_id res chain seq x y z
N MET A 1 23.54 76.06 11.50
CA MET A 1 24.05 75.14 10.47
C MET A 1 24.85 74.04 11.13
N LYS A 2 24.22 73.08 11.67
CA LYS A 2 24.91 71.88 12.16
C LYS A 2 23.91 71.10 12.94
N THR A 3 23.07 70.35 12.24
CA THR A 3 22.34 69.26 12.86
C THR A 3 21.58 68.53 11.77
N LEU A 4 22.22 67.60 11.11
CA LEU A 4 21.49 66.70 10.25
C LEU A 4 22.39 65.52 9.85
N THR A 5 22.76 64.70 10.78
CA THR A 5 23.42 63.45 10.44
C THR A 5 23.35 62.38 11.54
N ILE A 6 22.22 62.23 12.19
CA ILE A 6 22.06 61.07 13.09
C ILE A 6 20.60 60.60 13.01
N ALA A 7 20.20 60.04 11.91
CA ALA A 7 18.90 59.42 11.85
C ALA A 7 18.78 58.25 10.87
N VAL A 8 19.89 57.76 10.33
CA VAL A 8 19.82 56.74 9.26
C VAL A 8 20.33 55.36 9.70
N VAL A 9 20.94 55.26 10.88
CA VAL A 9 21.56 54.00 11.31
C VAL A 9 20.65 53.07 12.11
N ALA A 10 19.53 53.60 12.62
CA ALA A 10 18.62 52.76 13.45
C ALA A 10 17.60 51.93 12.69
N GLY A 11 17.43 52.16 11.37
CA GLY A 11 16.43 51.47 10.59
C GLY A 11 16.88 50.16 9.93
N ALA A 12 18.17 49.94 9.88
CA ALA A 12 18.70 48.78 9.11
C ALA A 12 18.85 47.50 9.94
N LEU A 13 18.77 47.59 11.25
CA LEU A 13 18.96 46.46 12.15
C LEU A 13 17.67 45.68 12.46
N SER A 14 16.51 46.27 12.17
CA SER A 14 15.24 45.59 12.43
C SER A 14 14.75 44.69 11.28
N LEU A 15 15.31 44.83 10.12
CA LEU A 15 14.92 44.02 8.94
C LEU A 15 15.65 42.67 8.85
N GLY A 16 16.76 42.54 9.54
CA GLY A 16 17.56 41.30 9.50
C GLY A 16 17.03 40.16 10.37
N LEU A 17 16.21 40.51 11.36
CA LEU A 17 15.68 39.49 12.29
C LEU A 17 14.44 38.78 11.80
N TRP A 18 13.76 39.34 10.82
CA TRP A 18 12.55 38.75 10.27
C TRP A 18 12.85 37.64 9.25
N SER A 19 13.98 37.69 8.59
CA SER A 19 14.35 36.71 7.61
C SER A 19 14.77 35.37 8.22
N VAL A 20 15.21 35.35 9.46
CA VAL A 20 15.65 34.13 10.13
C VAL A 20 14.47 33.30 10.67
N ALA A 21 13.35 33.94 10.95
CA ALA A 21 12.17 33.25 11.45
C ALA A 21 11.38 32.53 10.36
N SER A 22 11.55 32.95 9.11
CA SER A 22 10.83 32.36 7.98
C SER A 22 11.42 31.05 7.47
N ASP A 23 12.69 30.81 7.79
CA ASP A 23 13.39 29.62 7.29
C ASP A 23 13.11 28.34 8.10
N ARG A 24 12.38 28.45 9.17
CA ARG A 24 12.11 27.29 10.03
C ARG A 24 10.83 26.54 9.70
N ALA A 25 9.91 27.15 9.02
CA ALA A 25 8.62 26.54 8.72
C ALA A 25 8.66 25.48 7.63
N PRO A 26 9.45 25.64 6.55
CA PRO A 26 9.41 24.68 5.45
C PRO A 26 10.18 23.39 5.69
N ALA A 27 11.01 23.33 6.70
CA ALA A 27 11.91 22.19 6.89
C ALA A 27 11.22 20.94 7.45
N VAL A 28 10.01 21.05 7.95
CA VAL A 28 9.30 19.96 8.62
C VAL A 28 8.40 19.18 7.64
N ASP A 29 7.83 19.88 6.70
CA ASP A 29 6.86 19.30 5.77
C ASP A 29 7.44 18.25 4.81
N PRO A 30 8.65 18.41 4.25
CA PRO A 30 9.21 17.41 3.35
C PRO A 30 9.50 16.07 4.01
N VAL A 31 9.82 16.08 5.30
CA VAL A 31 10.18 14.86 6.03
C VAL A 31 8.95 13.98 6.25
N THR A 32 7.81 14.58 6.48
CA THR A 32 6.56 13.86 6.69
C THR A 32 6.08 13.17 5.41
N THR A 33 6.29 13.82 4.26
CA THR A 33 5.89 13.27 2.97
C THR A 33 6.72 12.07 2.55
N ASN A 34 7.99 12.04 2.90
CA ASN A 34 8.87 10.92 2.58
C ASN A 34 8.56 9.67 3.39
N SER A 35 7.98 9.81 4.56
CA SER A 35 7.59 8.68 5.39
C SER A 35 6.44 7.87 4.78
N VAL A 36 5.60 8.51 3.97
CA VAL A 36 4.47 7.86 3.31
C VAL A 36 4.92 7.00 2.13
N SER A 37 5.99 7.37 1.45
CA SER A 37 6.49 6.61 0.31
C SER A 37 7.20 5.31 0.73
N ALA A 38 7.58 5.15 1.99
CA ALA A 38 8.15 3.92 2.52
C ALA A 38 7.11 2.82 2.81
N ALA A 39 5.83 3.14 2.68
CA ALA A 39 4.73 2.22 2.99
C ALA A 39 4.38 1.25 1.85
N ALA A 40 5.22 1.10 0.81
CA ALA A 40 5.13 0.03 -0.18
C ALA A 40 5.59 -1.28 0.48
N GLY A 41 4.80 -1.77 1.44
CA GLY A 41 5.10 -2.96 2.22
C GLY A 41 4.37 -4.18 1.70
N THR A 42 4.78 -5.33 2.18
CA THR A 42 4.07 -6.59 2.05
C THR A 42 2.75 -6.51 2.83
N HIS A 43 1.66 -6.92 2.20
CA HIS A 43 0.35 -7.03 2.84
C HIS A 43 0.02 -8.49 3.11
N SER A 44 -0.37 -8.78 4.33
CA SER A 44 -0.71 -10.13 4.76
C SER A 44 -2.23 -10.30 4.87
N TYR A 45 -2.71 -11.46 4.44
CA TYR A 45 -4.11 -11.80 4.49
C TYR A 45 -4.29 -13.22 5.03
N SER A 46 -5.36 -13.40 5.81
CA SER A 46 -5.90 -14.72 6.11
C SER A 46 -6.92 -15.06 5.02
N ILE A 47 -6.67 -16.11 4.28
CA ILE A 47 -7.59 -16.64 3.27
C ILE A 47 -8.29 -17.86 3.83
N SER A 48 -9.61 -17.92 3.70
CA SER A 48 -10.43 -18.96 4.32
C SER A 48 -11.43 -19.53 3.33
N ASN A 49 -11.60 -20.85 3.38
CA ASN A 49 -12.72 -21.53 2.73
C ASN A 49 -13.81 -21.79 3.77
N VAL A 50 -14.91 -21.09 3.62
CA VAL A 50 -16.01 -21.13 4.59
C VAL A 50 -16.68 -22.52 4.63
N MET A 51 -16.80 -23.16 3.49
CA MET A 51 -17.43 -24.49 3.40
C MET A 51 -16.55 -25.60 3.96
N ALA A 52 -15.25 -25.55 3.67
CA ALA A 52 -14.30 -26.54 4.15
C ALA A 52 -13.80 -26.28 5.58
N ASN A 53 -14.08 -25.11 6.12
CA ASN A 53 -13.61 -24.65 7.43
C ASN A 53 -12.06 -24.73 7.51
N THR A 54 -11.38 -24.25 6.48
CA THR A 54 -9.93 -24.22 6.37
C THR A 54 -9.45 -22.79 6.14
N ALA A 55 -8.26 -22.47 6.61
CA ALA A 55 -7.64 -21.17 6.44
C ALA A 55 -6.13 -21.31 6.32
N CYS A 56 -5.51 -20.34 5.63
CA CYS A 56 -4.06 -20.18 5.59
C CYS A 56 -3.67 -18.70 5.49
N LEU A 57 -2.40 -18.41 5.66
CA LEU A 57 -1.86 -17.07 5.47
C LEU A 57 -1.26 -16.94 4.07
N VAL A 58 -1.53 -15.81 3.44
CA VAL A 58 -0.96 -15.44 2.14
C VAL A 58 -0.40 -14.02 2.22
N GLU A 59 0.54 -13.71 1.34
CA GLU A 59 1.19 -12.41 1.30
C GLU A 59 1.16 -11.84 -0.11
N ARG A 60 0.84 -10.57 -0.21
CA ARG A 60 0.97 -9.75 -1.40
C ARG A 60 2.17 -8.83 -1.22
N GLY A 61 3.16 -8.94 -2.08
CA GLY A 61 4.43 -8.26 -1.95
C GLY A 61 4.71 -7.26 -3.07
N ASP A 62 5.95 -7.22 -3.49
CA ASP A 62 6.45 -6.22 -4.42
C ASP A 62 5.70 -6.19 -5.76
N ARG A 63 5.62 -4.97 -6.30
CA ARG A 63 5.10 -4.75 -7.64
C ARG A 63 6.02 -5.36 -8.69
N ILE A 64 5.43 -6.13 -9.60
CA ILE A 64 6.12 -6.75 -10.74
C ILE A 64 5.91 -5.90 -12.00
N SER A 65 4.68 -5.39 -12.18
CA SER A 65 4.30 -4.53 -13.31
C SER A 65 3.29 -3.48 -12.86
N SER A 66 2.82 -2.65 -13.80
CA SER A 66 1.77 -1.66 -13.51
C SER A 66 0.46 -2.28 -12.99
N ARG A 67 0.24 -3.57 -13.25
CA ARG A 67 -1.01 -4.28 -12.93
C ARG A 67 -0.80 -5.54 -12.10
N SER A 68 0.42 -5.87 -11.75
CA SER A 68 0.70 -7.11 -11.03
C SER A 68 1.68 -6.93 -9.88
N GLU A 69 1.44 -7.69 -8.84
CA GLU A 69 2.26 -7.77 -7.65
C GLU A 69 2.58 -9.23 -7.33
N ARG A 70 3.65 -9.44 -6.60
CA ARG A 70 4.03 -10.78 -6.13
C ARG A 70 2.97 -11.32 -5.18
N PHE A 71 2.68 -12.59 -5.29
CA PHE A 71 1.78 -13.30 -4.37
C PHE A 71 2.46 -14.57 -3.87
N THR A 72 2.33 -14.83 -2.58
CA THR A 72 2.95 -16.00 -1.94
C THR A 72 1.92 -16.71 -1.08
N ALA A 73 1.79 -18.01 -1.30
CA ALA A 73 0.95 -18.89 -0.50
C ALA A 73 1.77 -20.11 -0.08
N GLY A 74 1.61 -20.55 1.16
CA GLY A 74 2.27 -21.73 1.68
C GLY A 74 1.63 -23.03 1.20
N ALA A 75 2.31 -24.16 1.44
CA ALA A 75 1.80 -25.49 1.06
C ALA A 75 0.47 -25.85 1.74
N ASP A 76 0.23 -25.31 2.94
CA ASP A 76 -1.01 -25.48 3.68
C ASP A 76 -2.23 -24.84 3.00
N CYS A 77 -1.99 -23.90 2.09
CA CYS A 77 -3.06 -23.22 1.35
C CYS A 77 -3.80 -24.13 0.36
N ASP A 78 -3.23 -25.27 -0.02
CA ASP A 78 -3.93 -26.24 -0.86
C ASP A 78 -5.13 -26.89 -0.15
N ALA A 79 -5.16 -26.85 1.18
CA ALA A 79 -6.34 -27.25 1.95
C ALA A 79 -7.47 -26.21 1.89
N VAL A 80 -7.16 -24.97 1.57
CA VAL A 80 -8.15 -23.90 1.39
C VAL A 80 -8.75 -23.97 -0.01
N TRP A 81 -7.89 -24.05 -1.03
CA TRP A 81 -8.30 -24.21 -2.42
C TRP A 81 -7.23 -24.97 -3.20
N PRO A 82 -7.63 -25.92 -4.06
CA PRO A 82 -6.67 -26.70 -4.85
C PRO A 82 -5.71 -25.80 -5.66
N ARG A 83 -4.43 -26.11 -5.63
CA ARG A 83 -3.35 -25.38 -6.32
C ARG A 83 -3.08 -23.97 -5.78
N LEU A 84 -3.67 -23.56 -4.68
CA LEU A 84 -3.43 -22.21 -4.14
C LEU A 84 -1.96 -22.00 -3.74
N SER A 85 -1.27 -23.05 -3.29
CA SER A 85 0.17 -23.01 -3.02
C SER A 85 1.04 -22.73 -4.26
N ALA A 86 0.51 -22.98 -5.46
CA ALA A 86 1.19 -22.65 -6.71
C ALA A 86 1.02 -21.20 -7.15
N ALA A 87 0.19 -20.43 -6.46
CA ALA A 87 -0.02 -19.01 -6.76
C ALA A 87 1.28 -18.20 -6.67
N ARG A 88 1.49 -17.30 -7.62
CA ARG A 88 2.71 -16.47 -7.70
C ARG A 88 2.44 -15.01 -7.94
N THR A 89 1.30 -14.66 -8.50
CA THR A 89 1.04 -13.30 -8.95
C THR A 89 -0.39 -12.88 -8.65
N TRP A 90 -0.52 -11.65 -8.19
CA TRP A 90 -1.76 -10.91 -7.98
C TRP A 90 -1.92 -9.95 -9.16
N VAL A 91 -2.91 -10.15 -10.02
CA VAL A 91 -3.08 -9.40 -11.26
C VAL A 91 -4.38 -8.62 -11.24
N ASN A 92 -4.29 -7.30 -11.29
CA ASN A 92 -5.45 -6.44 -11.43
C ASN A 92 -5.95 -6.46 -12.87
N ASN A 93 -7.16 -6.94 -13.10
CA ASN A 93 -7.76 -7.06 -14.42
C ASN A 93 -8.25 -5.72 -15.00
N GLY A 94 -8.37 -4.68 -14.16
CA GLY A 94 -8.82 -3.36 -14.59
C GLY A 94 -10.33 -3.17 -14.65
N ASP A 95 -11.09 -4.21 -14.33
CA ASP A 95 -12.56 -4.21 -14.28
C ASP A 95 -13.11 -4.30 -12.84
N GLY A 96 -12.25 -4.14 -11.84
CA GLY A 96 -12.59 -4.32 -10.43
C GLY A 96 -12.30 -5.72 -9.91
N THR A 97 -11.91 -6.65 -10.76
CA THR A 97 -11.51 -8.00 -10.35
C THR A 97 -10.00 -8.15 -10.31
N VAL A 98 -9.54 -9.11 -9.52
CA VAL A 98 -8.14 -9.50 -9.42
C VAL A 98 -8.01 -11.00 -9.64
N ALA A 99 -7.12 -11.39 -10.51
CA ALA A 99 -6.77 -12.79 -10.71
C ALA A 99 -5.54 -13.17 -9.86
N VAL A 100 -5.66 -14.23 -9.09
CA VAL A 100 -4.54 -14.89 -8.44
C VAL A 100 -4.06 -15.99 -9.38
N THR A 101 -2.86 -15.84 -9.91
CA THR A 101 -2.34 -16.69 -10.98
C THR A 101 -1.11 -17.47 -10.56
N ASP A 102 -0.87 -18.59 -11.22
CA ASP A 102 0.34 -19.40 -11.06
C ASP A 102 1.53 -18.84 -11.89
N ALA A 103 2.64 -19.57 -11.89
CA ALA A 103 3.84 -19.19 -12.63
C ALA A 103 3.65 -19.17 -14.16
N GLN A 104 2.65 -19.87 -14.68
CA GLN A 104 2.29 -19.89 -16.10
C GLN A 104 1.27 -18.80 -16.45
N GLY A 105 0.80 -18.04 -15.49
CA GLY A 105 -0.22 -17.01 -15.69
C GLY A 105 -1.65 -17.56 -15.73
N GLU A 106 -1.86 -18.82 -15.36
CA GLU A 106 -3.19 -19.43 -15.26
C GLU A 106 -3.87 -19.01 -13.96
N ALA A 107 -5.11 -18.53 -14.06
CA ALA A 107 -5.88 -18.09 -12.91
C ALA A 107 -6.29 -19.27 -12.02
N ILE A 108 -5.99 -19.17 -10.74
CA ILE A 108 -6.41 -20.11 -9.69
C ILE A 108 -7.71 -19.63 -9.05
N LEU A 109 -7.77 -18.34 -8.74
CA LEU A 109 -8.94 -17.66 -8.18
C LEU A 109 -9.07 -16.30 -8.82
N THR A 110 -10.30 -15.82 -8.97
CA THR A 110 -10.60 -14.41 -9.22
C THR A 110 -11.35 -13.87 -8.03
N VAL A 111 -10.88 -12.74 -7.50
CA VAL A 111 -11.44 -12.12 -6.30
C VAL A 111 -11.85 -10.67 -6.60
N VAL A 112 -12.78 -10.16 -5.81
CA VAL A 112 -13.22 -8.75 -5.81
C VAL A 112 -13.15 -8.19 -4.39
N ASP A 113 -13.20 -6.87 -4.27
CA ASP A 113 -13.35 -6.23 -2.96
C ASP A 113 -14.60 -6.76 -2.25
N GLY A 114 -14.41 -7.25 -1.03
CA GLY A 114 -15.48 -7.81 -0.22
C GLY A 114 -16.15 -6.75 0.65
N ASP A 115 -17.45 -6.83 0.82
CA ASP A 115 -18.19 -5.97 1.72
C ASP A 115 -17.91 -6.37 3.18
N GLY A 116 -17.11 -5.56 3.87
CA GLY A 116 -16.62 -5.87 5.22
C GLY A 116 -15.50 -6.90 5.29
N LEU A 117 -14.99 -7.35 4.14
CA LEU A 117 -13.83 -8.22 3.95
C LEU A 117 -12.81 -7.49 3.09
N ALA A 118 -11.56 -7.96 3.07
CA ALA A 118 -10.62 -7.42 2.12
C ALA A 118 -10.99 -7.85 0.69
N TYR A 119 -11.25 -9.13 0.49
CA TYR A 119 -11.65 -9.70 -0.81
C TYR A 119 -12.52 -10.92 -0.63
N GLU A 120 -13.32 -11.22 -1.66
CA GLU A 120 -14.06 -12.46 -1.78
C GLU A 120 -13.89 -13.08 -3.16
N ALA A 121 -13.87 -14.41 -3.27
CA ALA A 121 -13.74 -15.09 -4.54
C ALA A 121 -15.07 -15.03 -5.31
N VAL A 122 -14.97 -14.76 -6.61
CA VAL A 122 -16.10 -14.77 -7.55
C VAL A 122 -15.94 -15.84 -8.62
N GLU A 123 -14.73 -16.33 -8.84
CA GLU A 123 -14.43 -17.42 -9.74
C GLU A 123 -13.37 -18.37 -9.13
N PRO A 124 -13.60 -19.67 -9.18
CA PRO A 124 -14.82 -20.36 -9.64
C PRO A 124 -16.06 -19.98 -8.81
N ALA A 125 -17.25 -20.06 -9.39
CA ALA A 125 -18.50 -19.63 -8.75
C ALA A 125 -18.85 -20.44 -7.49
N ASP A 126 -18.29 -21.62 -7.33
CA ASP A 126 -18.47 -22.50 -6.15
C ASP A 126 -17.41 -22.25 -5.07
N ALA A 127 -16.45 -21.37 -5.31
CA ALA A 127 -15.41 -21.03 -4.34
C ALA A 127 -15.99 -20.12 -3.26
N MET A 128 -16.26 -20.65 -2.10
CA MET A 128 -16.67 -19.90 -0.92
C MET A 128 -15.42 -19.41 -0.14
N ILE A 129 -14.64 -18.58 -0.79
CA ILE A 129 -13.34 -18.09 -0.31
C ILE A 129 -13.46 -16.63 0.07
N THR A 130 -12.98 -16.29 1.25
CA THR A 130 -12.89 -14.92 1.75
C THR A 130 -11.47 -14.60 2.18
N MET A 131 -11.07 -13.33 2.07
CA MET A 131 -9.79 -12.83 2.53
C MET A 131 -9.98 -11.67 3.48
N ILE A 132 -9.24 -11.70 4.58
CA ILE A 132 -9.24 -10.64 5.60
C ILE A 132 -7.80 -10.16 5.77
N SER A 133 -7.60 -8.84 5.78
CA SER A 133 -6.30 -8.26 6.10
C SER A 133 -5.90 -8.61 7.53
N THR A 134 -4.64 -8.97 7.73
CA THR A 134 -4.06 -9.27 9.05
C THR A 134 -3.07 -8.18 9.48
N ASP A 135 -2.91 -7.13 8.68
CA ASP A 135 -2.01 -5.99 8.97
C ASP A 135 -2.66 -5.00 9.94
#